data_09673614c8efba66dcc792f3c3ef603a
#
_entry.id   09673614c8efba66dcc792f3c3ef603a
#
_cell.length_a   1.000
_cell.length_b   1.000
_cell.length_c   1.000
_cell.angle_alpha   90.00
_cell.angle_beta   90.00
_cell.angle_gamma   90.00
#
_symmetry.space_group_name_H-M   'P 1'
#
loop_
_entity.id
_entity.type
_entity.pdbx_description
1 polymer ?
#
loop_
_entity_poly.entity_id
_entity_poly.type
_entity_poly.pdbx_seq_one_letter_code
_entity_poly.pdbx_strand_id
1 'polypeptide(L)'
;FQNFVENKYMADNAVGTSEIVADSVTNAKLSPAQAKSLVFLYDFSTQAGAQGAITMTDTAGGAQQIPDNAVITKAVIEVETAVTSGGSATVAIGITGNTDAFIGATAGAKANYTLGACLDMTYRSSNGNDLPIKTSAARNVLATIGTADLTAGKLRVYVEFYEGA
;
A
#
# COMPACT_ATOMS: atom_id res chain seq x y z
N PHE A 1 -4.73 -5.23 44.05
CA PHE A 1 -4.14 -3.88 44.08
C PHE A 1 -3.82 -3.48 42.63
N GLN A 2 -4.65 -2.66 42.02
CA GLN A 2 -4.33 -2.04 40.73
C GLN A 2 -3.42 -0.84 41.04
N ASN A 3 -2.16 -0.88 40.59
CA ASN A 3 -1.29 0.30 40.58
C ASN A 3 -1.82 1.27 39.53
N PHE A 4 -2.61 2.23 39.96
CA PHE A 4 -2.97 3.38 39.16
C PHE A 4 -1.79 4.35 39.18
N VAL A 5 -0.91 4.29 38.17
CA VAL A 5 0.09 5.32 37.96
C VAL A 5 -0.60 6.48 37.25
N GLU A 6 -0.93 7.55 37.99
CA GLU A 6 -1.46 8.74 37.37
C GLU A 6 -0.40 9.37 36.45
N ASN A 7 -0.79 9.63 35.21
CA ASN A 7 0.07 10.08 34.12
C ASN A 7 0.85 11.38 34.39
N LYS A 8 0.45 12.16 35.39
CA LYS A 8 1.06 13.47 35.74
C LYS A 8 2.43 13.38 36.39
N TYR A 9 2.88 12.16 36.74
CA TYR A 9 4.16 11.95 37.41
C TYR A 9 5.21 11.25 36.54
N MET A 10 4.89 11.01 35.27
CA MET A 10 5.88 10.48 34.34
C MET A 10 6.73 11.63 33.83
N ALA A 11 8.02 11.61 34.14
CA ALA A 11 8.97 12.54 33.55
C ALA A 11 9.03 12.36 32.02
N ASP A 12 9.33 13.44 31.28
CA ASP A 12 9.63 13.34 29.86
C ASP A 12 10.74 12.29 29.67
N ASN A 13 10.53 11.34 28.74
CA ASN A 13 11.39 10.18 28.52
C ASN A 13 11.34 9.06 29.59
N ALA A 14 10.29 9.01 30.42
CA ALA A 14 10.14 7.93 31.41
C ALA A 14 9.74 6.58 30.81
N VAL A 15 9.34 6.54 29.54
CA VAL A 15 9.00 5.29 28.83
C VAL A 15 10.25 4.76 28.14
N GLY A 16 10.85 3.72 28.69
CA GLY A 16 11.97 3.01 28.07
C GLY A 16 11.48 2.08 26.95
N THR A 17 12.42 1.56 26.17
CA THR A 17 12.09 0.62 25.07
C THR A 17 11.44 -0.67 25.52
N SER A 18 11.65 -1.08 26.78
CA SER A 18 11.03 -2.26 27.38
C SER A 18 9.55 -2.09 27.72
N GLU A 19 9.08 -0.84 27.85
CA GLU A 19 7.68 -0.52 28.14
C GLU A 19 6.84 -0.36 26.87
N ILE A 20 7.49 -0.30 25.70
CA ILE A 20 6.80 -0.27 24.41
C ILE A 20 6.61 -1.72 23.93
N VAL A 21 5.43 -2.25 24.10
CA VAL A 21 5.07 -3.56 23.56
C VAL A 21 5.08 -3.52 22.05
N ALA A 22 5.50 -4.61 21.39
CA ALA A 22 5.43 -4.73 19.94
C ALA A 22 4.03 -4.35 19.43
N ASP A 23 3.98 -3.63 18.31
CA ASP A 23 2.75 -3.09 17.69
C ASP A 23 1.96 -2.08 18.54
N SER A 24 2.53 -1.60 19.67
CA SER A 24 1.86 -0.57 20.48
C SER A 24 1.83 0.81 19.85
N VAL A 25 2.74 1.10 18.90
CA VAL A 25 2.76 2.34 18.12
C VAL A 25 2.21 2.06 16.74
N THR A 26 0.98 2.49 16.50
CA THR A 26 0.29 2.36 15.22
C THR A 26 0.25 3.69 14.48
N ASN A 27 -0.12 3.68 13.20
CA ASN A 27 -0.30 4.92 12.43
C ASN A 27 -1.24 5.92 13.10
N ALA A 28 -2.25 5.45 13.84
CA ALA A 28 -3.18 6.31 14.58
C ALA A 28 -2.53 7.05 15.75
N LYS A 29 -1.41 6.56 16.28
CA LYS A 29 -0.65 7.18 17.38
C LYS A 29 0.48 8.09 16.89
N LEU A 30 0.80 8.05 15.60
CA LEU A 30 1.80 8.93 15.01
C LEU A 30 1.21 10.32 14.79
N SER A 31 2.04 11.35 14.98
CA SER A 31 1.66 12.72 14.64
C SER A 31 1.32 12.83 13.13
N PRO A 32 0.38 13.70 12.74
CA PRO A 32 0.12 13.99 11.32
C PRO A 32 1.37 14.40 10.54
N ALA A 33 2.33 15.05 11.20
CA ALA A 33 3.60 15.47 10.58
C ALA A 33 4.61 14.32 10.37
N GLN A 34 4.33 13.11 10.87
CA GLN A 34 5.19 11.94 10.69
C GLN A 34 4.74 11.13 9.47
N ALA A 35 5.71 10.61 8.73
CA ALA A 35 5.43 9.67 7.65
C ALA A 35 4.78 8.40 8.22
N LYS A 36 3.69 7.99 7.61
CA LYS A 36 2.94 6.78 7.92
C LYS A 36 3.02 5.82 6.75
N SER A 37 2.87 4.54 7.00
CA SER A 37 2.88 3.53 5.95
C SER A 37 1.70 2.57 6.08
N LEU A 38 1.19 2.12 4.94
CA LEU A 38 0.22 1.04 4.81
C LEU A 38 0.76 0.01 3.83
N VAL A 39 0.42 -1.26 4.07
CA VAL A 39 0.83 -2.37 3.20
C VAL A 39 -0.41 -3.02 2.63
N PHE A 40 -0.49 -3.09 1.31
CA PHE A 40 -1.59 -3.68 0.58
C PHE A 40 -1.12 -4.95 -0.13
N LEU A 41 -1.97 -5.97 -0.14
CA LEU A 41 -1.69 -7.27 -0.73
C LEU A 41 -2.66 -7.57 -1.88
N TYR A 42 -2.12 -7.99 -3.02
CA TYR A 42 -2.80 -8.75 -4.03
C TYR A 42 -2.25 -10.18 -4.02
N ASP A 43 -3.15 -11.17 -3.91
CA ASP A 43 -2.80 -12.59 -3.97
C ASP A 43 -3.77 -13.31 -4.92
N PHE A 44 -3.25 -13.79 -6.05
CA PHE A 44 -4.05 -14.52 -7.05
C PHE A 44 -4.82 -15.70 -6.45
N SER A 45 -4.23 -16.37 -5.44
CA SER A 45 -4.86 -17.56 -4.84
C SER A 45 -6.16 -17.27 -4.12
N THR A 46 -6.36 -16.03 -3.64
CA THR A 46 -7.55 -15.60 -2.88
C THR A 46 -8.43 -14.61 -3.65
N GLN A 47 -7.84 -13.78 -4.52
CA GLN A 47 -8.53 -12.70 -5.20
C GLN A 47 -8.77 -12.98 -6.70
N ALA A 48 -8.25 -14.13 -7.20
CA ALA A 48 -8.27 -14.49 -8.60
C ALA A 48 -7.54 -13.48 -9.51
N GLY A 49 -7.66 -13.61 -10.83
CA GLY A 49 -6.88 -12.82 -11.78
C GLY A 49 -7.64 -12.46 -13.05
N ALA A 50 -8.98 -12.35 -12.98
CA ALA A 50 -9.78 -11.89 -14.11
C ALA A 50 -9.46 -10.43 -14.45
N GLN A 51 -9.61 -10.06 -15.72
CA GLN A 51 -9.46 -8.68 -16.17
C GLN A 51 -10.42 -7.74 -15.42
N GLY A 52 -9.92 -6.58 -15.02
CA GLY A 52 -10.65 -5.59 -14.25
C GLY A 52 -9.89 -5.11 -13.03
N ALA A 53 -10.52 -4.26 -12.26
CA ALA A 53 -9.94 -3.71 -11.02
C ALA A 53 -10.25 -4.63 -9.83
N ILE A 54 -9.21 -5.06 -9.14
CA ILE A 54 -9.26 -5.89 -7.95
C ILE A 54 -8.82 -5.04 -6.76
N THR A 55 -9.67 -4.93 -5.74
CA THR A 55 -9.32 -4.22 -4.50
C THR A 55 -8.29 -5.03 -3.72
N MET A 56 -7.14 -4.42 -3.43
CA MET A 56 -6.12 -5.03 -2.59
C MET A 56 -6.54 -4.98 -1.12
N THR A 57 -6.11 -5.96 -0.35
CA THR A 57 -6.42 -6.12 1.07
C THR A 57 -5.22 -5.75 1.94
N ASP A 58 -5.38 -5.72 3.27
CA ASP A 58 -4.25 -5.78 4.19
C ASP A 58 -3.57 -7.18 4.14
N THR A 59 -2.50 -7.34 4.88
CA THR A 59 -1.74 -8.60 4.93
C THR A 59 -2.48 -9.76 5.60
N ALA A 60 -3.59 -9.49 6.29
CA ALA A 60 -4.46 -10.48 6.91
C ALA A 60 -5.71 -10.79 6.05
N GLY A 61 -5.86 -10.13 4.89
CA GLY A 61 -7.00 -10.28 3.99
C GLY A 61 -8.18 -9.36 4.32
N GLY A 62 -8.01 -8.43 5.25
CA GLY A 62 -9.01 -7.44 5.65
C GLY A 62 -9.09 -6.25 4.70
N ALA A 63 -10.17 -5.50 4.79
CA ALA A 63 -10.34 -4.24 4.06
C ALA A 63 -9.40 -3.17 4.63
N GLN A 64 -8.65 -2.49 3.76
CA GLN A 64 -7.75 -1.40 4.11
C GLN A 64 -7.86 -0.27 3.11
N GLN A 65 -7.78 0.96 3.59
CA GLN A 65 -7.85 2.16 2.76
C GLN A 65 -6.77 3.16 3.14
N ILE A 66 -6.30 3.91 2.16
CA ILE A 66 -5.54 5.14 2.39
C ILE A 66 -6.54 6.19 2.92
N PRO A 67 -6.24 6.90 4.01
CA PRO A 67 -7.17 7.87 4.61
C PRO A 67 -7.56 9.00 3.65
N ASP A 68 -8.66 9.68 3.98
CA ASP A 68 -8.97 10.99 3.42
C ASP A 68 -7.88 12.01 3.80
N ASN A 69 -7.68 13.01 2.96
CA ASN A 69 -6.66 14.06 3.12
C ASN A 69 -5.20 13.55 3.24
N ALA A 70 -4.92 12.28 2.95
CA ALA A 70 -3.56 11.76 2.91
C ALA A 70 -2.76 12.37 1.74
N VAL A 71 -1.52 12.76 2.01
CA VAL A 71 -0.54 13.15 0.98
C VAL A 71 0.39 11.97 0.76
N ILE A 72 0.15 11.21 -0.31
CA ILE A 72 0.94 10.04 -0.70
C ILE A 72 2.23 10.53 -1.33
N THR A 73 3.36 10.13 -0.77
CA THR A 73 4.69 10.57 -1.22
C THR A 73 5.49 9.48 -1.89
N LYS A 74 5.19 8.21 -1.58
CA LYS A 74 5.92 7.06 -2.13
C LYS A 74 5.01 5.84 -2.22
N ALA A 75 5.23 5.03 -3.25
CA ALA A 75 4.72 3.67 -3.34
C ALA A 75 5.83 2.74 -3.85
N VAL A 76 5.93 1.55 -3.28
CA VAL A 76 6.87 0.51 -3.70
C VAL A 76 6.10 -0.79 -3.85
N ILE A 77 6.32 -1.48 -4.97
CA ILE A 77 5.71 -2.79 -5.25
C ILE A 77 6.79 -3.85 -5.10
N GLU A 78 6.57 -4.80 -4.21
CA GLU A 78 7.37 -6.01 -4.06
C GLU A 78 6.64 -7.20 -4.69
N VAL A 79 7.34 -7.99 -5.48
CA VAL A 79 6.82 -9.18 -6.14
C VAL A 79 7.17 -10.42 -5.33
N GLU A 80 6.22 -10.95 -4.55
CA GLU A 80 6.40 -12.18 -3.75
C GLU A 80 6.21 -13.45 -4.60
N THR A 81 5.37 -13.38 -5.63
CA THR A 81 5.21 -14.45 -6.63
C THR A 81 5.10 -13.80 -8.00
N ALA A 82 5.88 -14.30 -8.95
CA ALA A 82 5.90 -13.77 -10.31
C ALA A 82 4.49 -13.75 -10.91
N VAL A 83 4.16 -12.65 -11.60
CA VAL A 83 2.90 -12.55 -12.34
C VAL A 83 3.01 -13.36 -13.62
N THR A 84 2.06 -14.29 -13.81
CA THR A 84 1.96 -15.10 -15.02
C THR A 84 0.59 -14.95 -15.67
N SER A 85 0.55 -15.20 -16.98
CA SER A 85 -0.67 -15.16 -17.80
C SER A 85 -0.45 -15.94 -19.08
N GLY A 86 -1.49 -16.51 -19.64
CA GLY A 86 -1.49 -17.12 -20.97
C GLY A 86 -1.34 -16.12 -22.12
N GLY A 87 -1.51 -14.81 -21.85
CA GLY A 87 -1.40 -13.71 -22.82
C GLY A 87 -0.44 -12.62 -22.39
N SER A 88 -0.55 -11.46 -23.03
CA SER A 88 0.26 -10.26 -22.73
C SER A 88 -0.40 -9.42 -21.64
N ALA A 89 -0.65 -10.02 -20.47
CA ALA A 89 -1.30 -9.33 -19.36
C ALA A 89 -0.50 -8.11 -18.88
N THR A 90 -1.23 -7.11 -18.38
CA THR A 90 -0.70 -5.94 -17.68
C THR A 90 -1.35 -5.85 -16.30
N VAL A 91 -0.64 -5.32 -15.32
CA VAL A 91 -1.15 -5.01 -13.99
C VAL A 91 -0.81 -3.56 -13.68
N ALA A 92 -1.79 -2.67 -13.78
CA ALA A 92 -1.65 -1.31 -13.29
C ALA A 92 -2.00 -1.27 -11.79
N ILE A 93 -1.26 -0.47 -11.03
CA ILE A 93 -1.52 -0.27 -9.60
C ILE A 93 -1.83 1.20 -9.36
N GLY A 94 -2.92 1.44 -8.66
CA GLY A 94 -3.35 2.78 -8.32
C GLY A 94 -4.37 2.82 -7.19
N ILE A 95 -5.17 3.86 -7.17
CA ILE A 95 -6.20 4.07 -6.15
C ILE A 95 -7.59 4.24 -6.80
N THR A 96 -8.65 4.10 -6.01
CA THR A 96 -10.01 4.42 -6.48
C THR A 96 -10.06 5.82 -7.07
N GLY A 97 -10.54 5.93 -8.31
CA GLY A 97 -10.60 7.18 -9.06
C GLY A 97 -9.35 7.49 -9.90
N ASN A 98 -8.25 6.76 -9.69
CA ASN A 98 -7.03 6.83 -10.50
C ASN A 98 -6.32 5.46 -10.46
N THR A 99 -6.72 4.54 -11.33
CA THR A 99 -6.34 3.12 -11.29
C THR A 99 -4.90 2.84 -11.70
N ASP A 100 -4.19 3.83 -12.18
CA ASP A 100 -2.79 3.80 -12.60
C ASP A 100 -1.91 4.84 -11.87
N ALA A 101 -2.40 5.32 -10.71
CA ALA A 101 -1.74 6.36 -9.92
C ALA A 101 -0.28 6.04 -9.55
N PHE A 102 0.05 4.78 -9.37
CA PHE A 102 1.40 4.33 -8.99
C PHE A 102 2.15 3.72 -10.17
N ILE A 103 1.53 2.81 -10.93
CA ILE A 103 2.12 2.23 -12.12
C ILE A 103 1.04 2.01 -13.18
N GLY A 104 1.26 2.57 -14.37
CA GLY A 104 0.36 2.40 -15.51
C GLY A 104 0.58 1.08 -16.23
N ALA A 105 -0.37 0.71 -17.09
CA ALA A 105 -0.39 -0.57 -17.81
C ALA A 105 0.88 -0.85 -18.62
N THR A 106 1.51 0.16 -19.22
CA THR A 106 2.74 -0.02 -20.02
C THR A 106 3.93 -0.44 -19.17
N ALA A 107 4.16 0.25 -18.04
CA ALA A 107 5.19 -0.13 -17.08
C ALA A 107 4.79 -1.37 -16.27
N GLY A 108 3.48 -1.62 -16.14
CA GLY A 108 2.86 -2.76 -15.50
C GLY A 108 2.76 -4.02 -16.37
N ALA A 109 3.53 -4.14 -17.44
CA ALA A 109 3.60 -5.39 -18.22
C ALA A 109 4.04 -6.56 -17.33
N LYS A 110 3.40 -7.73 -17.46
CA LYS A 110 3.69 -8.92 -16.63
C LYS A 110 5.18 -9.28 -16.56
N ALA A 111 5.94 -8.98 -17.61
CA ALA A 111 7.38 -9.25 -17.68
C ALA A 111 8.20 -8.48 -16.63
N ASN A 112 7.65 -7.38 -16.08
CA ASN A 112 8.31 -6.58 -15.05
C ASN A 112 8.04 -7.11 -13.63
N TYR A 113 7.02 -7.96 -13.46
CA TYR A 113 6.65 -8.56 -12.18
C TYR A 113 7.28 -9.94 -12.00
N THR A 114 8.61 -9.99 -12.00
CA THR A 114 9.37 -11.23 -11.74
C THR A 114 9.55 -11.43 -10.24
N LEU A 115 9.68 -12.68 -9.80
CA LEU A 115 9.92 -13.00 -8.39
C LEU A 115 11.09 -12.20 -7.80
N GLY A 116 10.86 -11.54 -6.68
CA GLY A 116 11.84 -10.72 -5.98
C GLY A 116 12.09 -9.33 -6.59
N ALA A 117 11.35 -8.95 -7.64
CA ALA A 117 11.43 -7.59 -8.18
C ALA A 117 10.84 -6.59 -7.18
N CYS A 118 11.49 -5.43 -7.06
CA CYS A 118 10.99 -4.26 -6.36
C CYS A 118 10.85 -3.12 -7.36
N LEU A 119 9.62 -2.64 -7.53
CA LEU A 119 9.29 -1.54 -8.43
C LEU A 119 9.05 -0.28 -7.60
N ASP A 120 9.94 0.69 -7.69
CA ASP A 120 9.84 1.97 -6.99
C ASP A 120 9.02 2.96 -7.85
N MET A 121 7.94 3.46 -7.27
CA MET A 121 6.98 4.37 -7.90
C MET A 121 7.13 5.81 -7.40
N THR A 122 8.32 6.20 -6.96
CA THR A 122 8.59 7.52 -6.36
C THR A 122 8.50 8.66 -7.38
N TYR A 123 8.58 8.37 -8.67
CA TYR A 123 8.66 9.40 -9.70
C TYR A 123 8.14 8.91 -11.07
N ARG A 124 7.05 9.53 -11.53
CA ARG A 124 6.42 9.43 -12.87
C ARG A 124 5.98 8.03 -13.31
N SER A 125 4.69 7.79 -13.22
CA SER A 125 4.09 6.81 -14.12
C SER A 125 4.23 7.32 -15.57
N SER A 126 4.41 6.43 -16.53
CA SER A 126 4.46 6.78 -17.96
C SER A 126 3.18 7.46 -18.49
N ASN A 127 2.16 7.61 -17.64
CA ASN A 127 0.86 8.19 -17.96
C ASN A 127 0.61 9.55 -17.29
N GLY A 128 1.64 10.20 -16.72
CA GLY A 128 1.53 11.57 -16.20
C GLY A 128 0.91 11.71 -14.81
N ASN A 129 0.74 10.62 -14.09
CA ASN A 129 0.31 10.63 -12.69
C ASN A 129 1.52 10.67 -11.80
N ASP A 130 1.82 11.84 -11.27
CA ASP A 130 3.02 12.09 -10.48
C ASP A 130 2.70 12.08 -8.99
N LEU A 131 3.49 11.35 -8.18
CA LEU A 131 3.54 11.59 -6.75
C LEU A 131 4.22 12.95 -6.48
N PRO A 132 3.80 13.71 -5.45
CA PRO A 132 2.81 13.34 -4.43
C PRO A 132 1.36 13.52 -4.88
N ILE A 133 0.45 12.68 -4.32
CA ILE A 133 -0.99 12.76 -4.57
C ILE A 133 -1.70 13.05 -3.25
N LYS A 134 -2.55 14.08 -3.22
CA LYS A 134 -3.46 14.33 -2.08
C LYS A 134 -4.80 13.64 -2.34
N THR A 135 -5.23 12.78 -1.40
CA THR A 135 -6.56 12.17 -1.45
C THR A 135 -7.64 13.17 -1.01
N SER A 136 -8.82 13.10 -1.61
CA SER A 136 -10.00 13.91 -1.26
C SER A 136 -11.14 13.07 -0.67
N ALA A 137 -10.86 11.82 -0.37
CA ALA A 137 -11.68 10.84 0.33
C ALA A 137 -10.81 9.62 0.65
N ALA A 138 -11.27 8.72 1.52
CA ALA A 138 -10.63 7.44 1.71
C ALA A 138 -10.58 6.65 0.39
N ARG A 139 -9.43 6.00 0.08
CA ARG A 139 -9.17 5.34 -1.21
C ARG A 139 -8.71 3.91 -1.02
N ASN A 140 -9.34 2.99 -1.75
CA ASN A 140 -8.79 1.64 -1.91
C ASN A 140 -7.57 1.68 -2.82
N VAL A 141 -6.60 0.82 -2.57
CA VAL A 141 -5.56 0.49 -3.55
C VAL A 141 -6.08 -0.63 -4.44
N LEU A 142 -5.86 -0.49 -5.74
CA LEU A 142 -6.39 -1.36 -6.77
C LEU A 142 -5.27 -1.97 -7.59
N ALA A 143 -5.36 -3.27 -7.88
CA ALA A 143 -4.62 -3.92 -8.96
C ALA A 143 -5.57 -4.05 -10.16
N THR A 144 -5.29 -3.34 -11.25
CA THR A 144 -6.11 -3.35 -12.47
C THR A 144 -5.45 -4.25 -13.51
N ILE A 145 -6.07 -5.39 -13.76
CA ILE A 145 -5.59 -6.40 -14.72
C ILE A 145 -6.17 -6.08 -16.10
N GLY A 146 -5.30 -5.93 -17.08
CA GLY A 146 -5.66 -5.64 -18.46
C GLY A 146 -5.12 -6.67 -19.44
N THR A 147 -5.66 -6.65 -20.66
CA THR A 147 -5.24 -7.41 -21.84
C THR A 147 -5.47 -8.90 -21.77
N ALA A 148 -5.18 -9.56 -20.65
CA ALA A 148 -5.43 -10.99 -20.45
C ALA A 148 -5.52 -11.32 -18.94
N ASP A 149 -6.24 -12.38 -18.60
CA ASP A 149 -6.33 -12.86 -17.24
C ASP A 149 -4.99 -13.36 -16.73
N LEU A 150 -4.75 -13.19 -15.44
CA LEU A 150 -3.59 -13.75 -14.75
C LEU A 150 -3.82 -15.24 -14.45
N THR A 151 -2.73 -15.98 -14.31
CA THR A 151 -2.72 -17.39 -13.89
C THR A 151 -1.93 -17.60 -12.61
N ALA A 152 -1.13 -16.62 -12.18
CA ALA A 152 -0.48 -16.54 -10.89
C ALA A 152 -0.04 -15.11 -10.62
N GLY A 153 0.34 -14.82 -9.36
CA GLY A 153 0.94 -13.55 -8.95
C GLY A 153 0.63 -13.24 -7.50
N LYS A 154 1.61 -12.66 -6.80
CA LYS A 154 1.42 -12.10 -5.47
C LYS A 154 2.26 -10.86 -5.35
N LEU A 155 1.62 -9.74 -5.06
CA LEU A 155 2.21 -8.41 -5.02
C LEU A 155 1.93 -7.77 -3.66
N ARG A 156 2.94 -7.15 -3.08
CA ARG A 156 2.81 -6.33 -1.89
C ARG A 156 3.11 -4.89 -2.27
N VAL A 157 2.23 -3.97 -1.91
CA VAL A 157 2.36 -2.55 -2.20
C VAL A 157 2.51 -1.80 -0.89
N TYR A 158 3.66 -1.18 -0.69
CA TYR A 158 3.96 -0.30 0.43
C TYR A 158 3.63 1.14 0.01
N VAL A 159 2.74 1.78 0.75
CA VAL A 159 2.35 3.18 0.48
C VAL A 159 2.76 4.03 1.67
N GLU A 160 3.57 5.06 1.41
CA GLU A 160 4.02 6.04 2.40
C GLU A 160 3.27 7.35 2.20
N PHE A 161 2.77 7.92 3.29
CA PHE A 161 1.96 9.14 3.24
C PHE A 161 2.06 9.94 4.53
N TYR A 162 1.67 11.22 4.44
CA TYR A 162 1.42 12.10 5.57
C TYR A 162 -0.08 12.37 5.67
N GLU A 163 -0.59 12.58 6.89
CA GLU A 163 -1.95 13.11 7.05
C GLU A 163 -1.92 14.61 6.73
N GLY A 164 -2.66 15.00 5.70
CA GLY A 164 -2.85 16.39 5.35
C GLY A 164 -3.88 17.07 6.26
N ALA A 165 -3.84 18.39 6.28
CA ALA A 165 -4.85 19.23 6.93
C ALA A 165 -6.13 19.34 6.10
#